data_4b22289d548359c91d1077b932a740a7
#
_entry.id   4b22289d548359c91d1077b932a740a7
#
_cell.length_a   1.000
_cell.length_b   1.000
_cell.length_c   1.000
_cell.angle_alpha   90.00
_cell.angle_beta   90.00
_cell.angle_gamma   90.00
#
_symmetry.space_group_name_H-M   'P 1'
#
loop_
_entity.id
_entity.type
_entity.pdbx_description
1 polymer ?
#
loop_
_entity_poly.entity_id
_entity_poly.type
_entity_poly.pdbx_seq_one_letter_code
_entity_poly.pdbx_strand_id
1 'polypeptide(L)'
;MHFDVVSFFLNSLVLLFITMTLGNLFGNIKFRKFNFGITGTLFIGLIIGYFLTKYAVTFPENSKFYEKATGILKGNIIDKSIMNLSLMIFIVGTGLLAAKDMKYAISKFGKQFICLAIFIPFIGAVTSYGFSKILENMSPFQITGTYTGALTSSAGLAAATESSELESKHMASHFAELDDKTKGKILSIINEAKERDAKLQNQTLPEKMTVENTASISEEDIEIFVTEAKAGVGVGHSIGYPFGVLFLILGVNFIPKIFRFNPEEEKKKYFEQKKMDLEQDSTLSSNKIPEVKMDFVGFSIAAFLGYLLGSIKIAMGPLGEFSLGSIGGAIIVSLILGFIGKIGTIHFRMDSIVLGKMRTYFLSVFLAGTGLNYGYRVVEAVTGNGIM
;
A
#
# COMPACT_ATOMS: atom_id res chain seq x y z
N MET A 1 24.54 -14.20 -31.52
CA MET A 1 23.56 -13.61 -30.56
C MET A 1 24.26 -13.55 -29.21
N HIS A 2 24.62 -12.36 -28.74
CA HIS A 2 25.20 -12.23 -27.39
C HIS A 2 24.07 -11.89 -26.39
N PHE A 3 23.84 -12.79 -25.45
CA PHE A 3 22.93 -12.57 -24.34
C PHE A 3 23.63 -11.66 -23.32
N ASP A 4 23.13 -10.44 -23.16
CA ASP A 4 23.68 -9.48 -22.18
C ASP A 4 23.06 -9.76 -20.81
N VAL A 5 23.77 -10.53 -20.00
CA VAL A 5 23.35 -10.96 -18.66
C VAL A 5 23.03 -9.76 -17.75
N VAL A 6 23.85 -8.69 -17.81
CA VAL A 6 23.64 -7.52 -16.96
C VAL A 6 22.37 -6.79 -17.37
N SER A 7 22.16 -6.55 -18.67
CA SER A 7 20.92 -5.93 -19.17
C SER A 7 19.67 -6.73 -18.80
N PHE A 8 19.78 -8.08 -18.81
CA PHE A 8 18.68 -8.96 -18.43
C PHE A 8 18.33 -8.81 -16.94
N PHE A 9 19.29 -8.88 -16.04
CA PHE A 9 19.04 -8.75 -14.60
C PHE A 9 18.74 -7.33 -14.14
N LEU A 10 19.04 -6.29 -14.94
CA LEU A 10 18.59 -4.92 -14.68
C LEU A 10 17.24 -4.60 -15.33
N ASN A 11 16.58 -5.58 -15.96
CA ASN A 11 15.25 -5.36 -16.52
C ASN A 11 14.18 -5.42 -15.42
N SER A 12 13.34 -4.38 -15.33
CA SER A 12 12.31 -4.22 -14.32
C SER A 12 11.32 -5.39 -14.26
N LEU A 13 10.91 -5.94 -15.41
CA LEU A 13 9.99 -7.08 -15.44
C LEU A 13 10.66 -8.38 -14.96
N VAL A 14 11.92 -8.59 -15.32
CA VAL A 14 12.68 -9.74 -14.83
C VAL A 14 12.83 -9.68 -13.32
N LEU A 15 13.23 -8.54 -12.78
CA LEU A 15 13.33 -8.31 -11.34
C LEU A 15 11.99 -8.52 -10.64
N LEU A 16 10.91 -8.01 -11.23
CA LEU A 16 9.56 -8.17 -10.69
C LEU A 16 9.17 -9.65 -10.60
N PHE A 17 9.34 -10.42 -11.69
CA PHE A 17 8.96 -11.82 -11.70
C PHE A 17 9.84 -12.70 -10.82
N ILE A 18 11.15 -12.44 -10.75
CA ILE A 18 12.05 -13.10 -9.81
C ILE A 18 11.60 -12.83 -8.37
N THR A 19 11.34 -11.57 -8.05
CA THR A 19 10.88 -11.15 -6.71
C THR A 19 9.55 -11.81 -6.35
N MET A 20 8.59 -11.84 -7.27
CA MET A 20 7.31 -12.51 -7.06
C MET A 20 7.48 -14.01 -6.84
N THR A 21 8.30 -14.67 -7.63
CA THR A 21 8.55 -16.11 -7.53
C THR A 21 9.19 -16.46 -6.19
N LEU A 22 10.33 -15.83 -5.88
CA LEU A 22 11.04 -16.07 -4.62
C LEU A 22 10.21 -15.63 -3.40
N GLY A 23 9.50 -14.52 -3.51
CA GLY A 23 8.65 -13.99 -2.46
C GLY A 23 7.46 -14.88 -2.14
N ASN A 24 6.80 -15.44 -3.15
CA ASN A 24 5.71 -16.40 -2.93
C ASN A 24 6.26 -17.75 -2.36
N LEU A 25 7.41 -18.22 -2.81
CA LEU A 25 8.06 -19.38 -2.23
C LEU A 25 8.40 -19.16 -0.76
N PHE A 26 9.01 -18.03 -0.43
CA PHE A 26 9.31 -17.62 0.95
C PHE A 26 8.04 -17.49 1.78
N GLY A 27 7.01 -16.84 1.23
CA GLY A 27 5.73 -16.63 1.90
C GLY A 27 5.01 -17.93 2.27
N ASN A 28 5.22 -19.01 1.52
CA ASN A 28 4.63 -20.32 1.77
C ASN A 28 5.40 -21.14 2.84
N ILE A 29 6.59 -20.70 3.26
CA ILE A 29 7.34 -21.38 4.32
C ILE A 29 6.55 -21.25 5.63
N LYS A 30 6.24 -22.39 6.23
CA LYS A 30 5.52 -22.46 7.51
C LYS A 30 6.50 -22.38 8.67
N PHE A 31 6.41 -21.31 9.43
CA PHE A 31 7.07 -21.16 10.73
C PHE A 31 6.11 -21.58 11.84
N ARG A 32 6.03 -22.86 12.15
CA ARG A 32 5.01 -23.45 13.06
C ARG A 32 3.57 -23.19 12.57
N LYS A 33 2.85 -22.24 13.19
CA LYS A 33 1.46 -21.85 12.84
C LYS A 33 1.37 -20.57 11.99
N PHE A 34 2.51 -20.00 11.58
CA PHE A 34 2.61 -18.75 10.86
C PHE A 34 3.26 -18.94 9.49
N ASN A 35 2.79 -18.21 8.50
CA ASN A 35 3.48 -17.96 7.23
C ASN A 35 3.28 -16.49 6.82
N PHE A 36 4.20 -15.97 6.01
CA PHE A 36 4.10 -14.60 5.50
C PHE A 36 3.08 -14.46 4.37
N GLY A 37 2.66 -15.59 3.77
CA GLY A 37 1.74 -15.57 2.64
C GLY A 37 2.28 -14.67 1.52
N ILE A 38 1.36 -13.92 0.89
CA ILE A 38 1.68 -13.02 -0.21
C ILE A 38 2.65 -11.88 0.18
N THR A 39 2.72 -11.52 1.46
CA THR A 39 3.62 -10.45 1.95
C THR A 39 5.08 -10.87 1.86
N GLY A 40 5.37 -12.16 1.71
CA GLY A 40 6.71 -12.64 1.38
C GLY A 40 7.32 -11.95 0.16
N THR A 41 6.48 -11.50 -0.80
CA THR A 41 6.96 -10.75 -1.97
C THR A 41 7.49 -9.36 -1.61
N LEU A 42 6.90 -8.69 -0.61
CA LEU A 42 7.42 -7.44 -0.08
C LEU A 42 8.81 -7.65 0.54
N PHE A 43 8.95 -8.63 1.44
CA PHE A 43 10.22 -8.85 2.14
C PHE A 43 11.35 -9.27 1.20
N ILE A 44 11.10 -10.18 0.25
CA ILE A 44 12.09 -10.55 -0.76
C ILE A 44 12.40 -9.35 -1.67
N GLY A 45 11.40 -8.54 -2.01
CA GLY A 45 11.59 -7.30 -2.75
C GLY A 45 12.50 -6.31 -2.02
N LEU A 46 12.34 -6.13 -0.70
CA LEU A 46 13.22 -5.29 0.11
C LEU A 46 14.68 -5.76 0.05
N ILE A 47 14.90 -7.08 0.17
CA ILE A 47 16.24 -7.66 0.12
C ILE A 47 16.87 -7.46 -1.26
N ILE A 48 16.16 -7.82 -2.33
CA ILE A 48 16.65 -7.68 -3.70
C ILE A 48 16.89 -6.20 -4.03
N GLY A 49 15.95 -5.31 -3.69
CA GLY A 49 16.07 -3.87 -3.91
C GLY A 49 17.29 -3.26 -3.21
N TYR A 50 17.58 -3.70 -1.98
CA TYR A 50 18.78 -3.29 -1.25
C TYR A 50 20.07 -3.66 -1.98
N PHE A 51 20.23 -4.93 -2.33
CA PHE A 51 21.44 -5.38 -3.04
C PHE A 51 21.55 -4.79 -4.44
N LEU A 52 20.43 -4.63 -5.13
CA LEU A 52 20.41 -4.02 -6.47
C LEU A 52 20.84 -2.56 -6.44
N THR A 53 20.39 -1.79 -5.45
CA THR A 53 20.82 -0.39 -5.27
C THR A 53 22.32 -0.31 -4.98
N LYS A 54 22.84 -1.18 -4.12
CA LYS A 54 24.30 -1.29 -3.88
C LYS A 54 25.08 -1.65 -5.14
N TYR A 55 24.55 -2.53 -5.96
CA TYR A 55 25.17 -2.89 -7.24
C TYR A 55 25.11 -1.75 -8.24
N ALA A 56 24.00 -0.98 -8.27
CA ALA A 56 23.84 0.15 -9.18
C ALA A 56 24.89 1.24 -8.99
N VAL A 57 25.39 1.45 -7.78
CA VAL A 57 26.48 2.41 -7.48
C VAL A 57 27.78 2.07 -8.23
N THR A 58 28.02 0.80 -8.55
CA THR A 58 29.27 0.37 -9.20
C THR A 58 29.36 0.74 -10.68
N PHE A 59 28.27 1.23 -11.29
CA PHE A 59 28.29 1.61 -12.70
C PHE A 59 28.81 3.06 -12.89
N PRO A 60 29.94 3.26 -13.60
CA PRO A 60 30.45 4.58 -13.88
C PRO A 60 29.59 5.32 -14.92
N GLU A 61 29.70 6.64 -14.96
CA GLU A 61 28.91 7.52 -15.86
C GLU A 61 29.02 7.18 -17.35
N ASN A 62 30.17 6.67 -17.79
CA ASN A 62 30.37 6.23 -19.16
C ASN A 62 29.82 4.83 -19.46
N SER A 63 29.21 4.15 -18.51
CA SER A 63 28.61 2.83 -18.70
C SER A 63 27.31 2.92 -19.50
N LYS A 64 27.10 1.99 -20.42
CA LYS A 64 25.80 1.81 -21.11
C LYS A 64 24.62 1.52 -20.17
N PHE A 65 24.89 1.21 -18.91
CA PHE A 65 23.89 0.94 -17.87
C PHE A 65 23.67 2.12 -16.94
N TYR A 66 24.37 3.24 -17.11
CA TYR A 66 24.32 4.38 -16.19
C TYR A 66 22.90 4.95 -15.99
N GLU A 67 22.15 5.10 -17.08
CA GLU A 67 20.76 5.59 -17.01
C GLU A 67 19.87 4.65 -16.17
N LYS A 68 19.98 3.33 -16.37
CA LYS A 68 19.24 2.34 -15.55
C LYS A 68 19.72 2.37 -14.11
N ALA A 69 21.01 2.46 -13.88
CA ALA A 69 21.59 2.54 -12.54
C ALA A 69 21.08 3.79 -11.81
N THR A 70 21.05 4.94 -12.45
CA THR A 70 20.50 6.19 -11.90
C THR A 70 19.02 6.04 -11.54
N GLY A 71 18.22 5.39 -12.39
CA GLY A 71 16.83 5.05 -12.08
C GLY A 71 16.69 4.19 -10.82
N ILE A 72 17.54 3.17 -10.66
CA ILE A 72 17.58 2.30 -9.49
C ILE A 72 17.95 3.09 -8.23
N LEU A 73 18.96 3.95 -8.30
CA LEU A 73 19.40 4.80 -7.19
C LEU A 73 18.29 5.74 -6.73
N LYS A 74 17.49 6.27 -7.65
CA LYS A 74 16.31 7.10 -7.35
C LYS A 74 15.12 6.30 -6.80
N GLY A 75 15.20 4.97 -6.69
CA GLY A 75 14.12 4.10 -6.24
C GLY A 75 13.03 3.87 -7.28
N ASN A 76 13.34 4.01 -8.57
CA ASN A 76 12.45 3.76 -9.71
C ASN A 76 12.83 2.44 -10.42
N ILE A 77 12.97 1.35 -9.66
CA ILE A 77 13.26 0.02 -10.20
C ILE A 77 12.06 -0.52 -10.98
N ILE A 78 10.88 -0.37 -10.40
CA ILE A 78 9.61 -0.71 -11.04
C ILE A 78 8.85 0.59 -11.34
N ASP A 79 8.40 0.71 -12.59
CA ASP A 79 7.67 1.88 -13.07
C ASP A 79 6.39 2.15 -12.26
N LYS A 80 6.12 3.43 -11.98
CA LYS A 80 4.94 3.88 -11.22
C LYS A 80 3.62 3.44 -11.90
N SER A 81 3.59 3.36 -13.23
CA SER A 81 2.38 2.96 -13.97
C SER A 81 2.04 1.50 -13.74
N ILE A 82 3.04 0.61 -13.68
CA ILE A 82 2.86 -0.81 -13.36
C ILE A 82 2.35 -0.96 -11.92
N MET A 83 2.90 -0.20 -10.99
CA MET A 83 2.49 -0.21 -9.59
C MET A 83 1.03 0.25 -9.44
N ASN A 84 0.68 1.38 -10.05
CA ASN A 84 -0.67 1.95 -9.99
C ASN A 84 -1.70 1.05 -10.66
N LEU A 85 -1.38 0.48 -11.82
CA LEU A 85 -2.26 -0.48 -12.51
C LEU A 85 -2.51 -1.71 -11.65
N SER A 86 -1.44 -2.27 -11.06
CA SER A 86 -1.55 -3.45 -10.20
C SER A 86 -2.42 -3.19 -8.98
N LEU A 87 -2.23 -2.03 -8.38
CA LEU A 87 -3.00 -1.59 -7.23
C LEU A 87 -4.48 -1.37 -7.59
N MET A 88 -4.76 -0.72 -8.72
CA MET A 88 -6.13 -0.51 -9.22
C MET A 88 -6.86 -1.83 -9.42
N ILE A 89 -6.23 -2.80 -10.09
CA ILE A 89 -6.83 -4.12 -10.34
C ILE A 89 -7.07 -4.86 -9.02
N PHE A 90 -6.12 -4.80 -8.09
CA PHE A 90 -6.27 -5.36 -6.74
C PHE A 90 -7.48 -4.78 -6.00
N ILE A 91 -7.62 -3.46 -5.99
CA ILE A 91 -8.68 -2.75 -5.26
C ILE A 91 -10.05 -3.00 -5.90
N VAL A 92 -10.16 -2.91 -7.21
CA VAL A 92 -11.43 -3.21 -7.94
C VAL A 92 -11.86 -4.65 -7.67
N GLY A 93 -10.95 -5.60 -7.79
CA GLY A 93 -11.23 -7.00 -7.48
C GLY A 93 -11.68 -7.21 -6.03
N THR A 94 -11.08 -6.47 -5.09
CA THR A 94 -11.45 -6.50 -3.66
C THR A 94 -12.86 -5.95 -3.45
N GLY A 95 -13.20 -4.80 -4.05
CA GLY A 95 -14.52 -4.17 -3.91
C GLY A 95 -15.64 -5.02 -4.51
N LEU A 96 -15.45 -5.52 -5.74
CA LEU A 96 -16.43 -6.39 -6.40
C LEU A 96 -16.66 -7.70 -5.61
N LEU A 97 -15.61 -8.27 -5.03
CA LEU A 97 -15.69 -9.48 -4.23
C LEU A 97 -16.43 -9.22 -2.90
N ALA A 98 -16.08 -8.15 -2.19
CA ALA A 98 -16.68 -7.78 -0.92
C ALA A 98 -18.18 -7.45 -1.05
N ALA A 99 -18.59 -6.87 -2.17
CA ALA A 99 -19.97 -6.47 -2.43
C ALA A 99 -20.97 -7.64 -2.43
N LYS A 100 -20.52 -8.87 -2.70
CA LYS A 100 -21.38 -10.05 -2.81
C LYS A 100 -22.14 -10.38 -1.52
N ASP A 101 -21.44 -10.31 -0.39
CA ASP A 101 -21.99 -10.63 0.92
C ASP A 101 -22.47 -9.40 1.70
N MET A 102 -22.28 -8.22 1.12
CA MET A 102 -22.52 -6.94 1.79
C MET A 102 -24.00 -6.79 2.23
N LYS A 103 -24.93 -7.21 1.40
CA LYS A 103 -26.38 -7.12 1.73
C LYS A 103 -26.74 -7.90 2.98
N TYR A 104 -26.33 -9.16 3.07
CA TYR A 104 -26.56 -10.00 4.24
C TYR A 104 -25.82 -9.46 5.48
N ALA A 105 -24.54 -9.14 5.33
CA ALA A 105 -23.72 -8.64 6.42
C ALA A 105 -24.27 -7.33 7.01
N ILE A 106 -24.67 -6.38 6.16
CA ILE A 106 -25.25 -5.11 6.62
C ILE A 106 -26.61 -5.33 7.28
N SER A 107 -27.46 -6.19 6.71
CA SER A 107 -28.81 -6.44 7.25
C SER A 107 -28.75 -7.07 8.64
N LYS A 108 -27.88 -8.05 8.85
CA LYS A 108 -27.82 -8.80 10.14
C LYS A 108 -26.89 -8.19 11.18
N PHE A 109 -25.73 -7.71 10.76
CA PHE A 109 -24.66 -7.27 11.65
C PHE A 109 -24.20 -5.85 11.38
N GLY A 110 -24.98 -5.08 10.56
CA GLY A 110 -24.56 -3.80 10.03
C GLY A 110 -24.11 -2.84 11.11
N LYS A 111 -24.87 -2.70 12.19
CA LYS A 111 -24.50 -1.80 13.30
C LYS A 111 -23.17 -2.21 13.94
N GLN A 112 -23.01 -3.51 14.27
CA GLN A 112 -21.79 -4.02 14.92
C GLN A 112 -20.58 -3.88 13.99
N PHE A 113 -20.72 -4.28 12.72
CA PHE A 113 -19.62 -4.22 11.74
C PHE A 113 -19.24 -2.79 11.39
N ILE A 114 -20.21 -1.89 11.23
CA ILE A 114 -19.93 -0.47 10.99
C ILE A 114 -19.23 0.16 12.21
N CYS A 115 -19.72 -0.12 13.43
CA CYS A 115 -19.05 0.35 14.63
C CYS A 115 -17.61 -0.16 14.74
N LEU A 116 -17.37 -1.46 14.52
CA LEU A 116 -16.02 -2.02 14.57
C LEU A 116 -15.13 -1.52 13.45
N ALA A 117 -15.67 -1.39 12.23
CA ALA A 117 -14.94 -0.89 11.07
C ALA A 117 -14.48 0.56 11.21
N ILE A 118 -15.20 1.37 11.97
CA ILE A 118 -14.82 2.75 12.29
C ILE A 118 -13.93 2.78 13.52
N PHE A 119 -14.30 2.06 14.58
CA PHE A 119 -13.68 2.16 15.90
C PHE A 119 -12.25 1.59 15.91
N ILE A 120 -12.01 0.45 15.26
CA ILE A 120 -10.68 -0.17 15.23
C ILE A 120 -9.65 0.72 14.50
N PRO A 121 -9.91 1.17 13.26
CA PRO A 121 -8.98 2.10 12.58
C PRO A 121 -8.85 3.43 13.32
N PHE A 122 -9.93 3.95 13.90
CA PHE A 122 -9.91 5.21 14.65
C PHE A 122 -9.00 5.11 15.88
N ILE A 123 -9.13 4.07 16.70
CA ILE A 123 -8.22 3.86 17.85
C ILE A 123 -6.78 3.73 17.37
N GLY A 124 -6.55 2.95 16.31
CA GLY A 124 -5.22 2.82 15.70
C GLY A 124 -4.65 4.17 15.28
N ALA A 125 -5.45 5.01 14.61
CA ALA A 125 -5.04 6.35 14.17
C ALA A 125 -4.74 7.27 15.36
N VAL A 126 -5.61 7.32 16.38
CA VAL A 126 -5.40 8.13 17.60
C VAL A 126 -4.14 7.66 18.33
N THR A 127 -3.93 6.36 18.44
CA THR A 127 -2.74 5.78 19.08
C THR A 127 -1.48 6.16 18.31
N SER A 128 -1.48 6.00 16.98
CA SER A 128 -0.35 6.36 16.12
C SER A 128 -0.07 7.86 16.17
N TYR A 129 -1.10 8.70 16.16
CA TYR A 129 -0.96 10.14 16.34
C TYR A 129 -0.42 10.50 17.74
N GLY A 130 -0.89 9.84 18.80
CA GLY A 130 -0.37 10.01 20.15
C GLY A 130 1.13 9.68 20.23
N PHE A 131 1.54 8.54 19.66
CA PHE A 131 2.96 8.18 19.59
C PHE A 131 3.79 9.17 18.76
N SER A 132 3.24 9.76 17.71
CA SER A 132 3.95 10.77 16.91
C SER A 132 4.33 12.03 17.70
N LYS A 133 3.61 12.32 18.79
CA LYS A 133 3.93 13.43 19.68
C LYS A 133 5.03 13.11 20.69
N ILE A 134 5.25 11.82 20.95
CA ILE A 134 6.26 11.31 21.88
C ILE A 134 7.56 11.00 21.13
N LEU A 135 7.45 10.46 19.91
CA LEU A 135 8.57 10.07 19.05
C LEU A 135 8.86 11.20 18.06
N GLU A 136 9.48 12.29 18.52
CA GLU A 136 9.73 13.50 17.73
C GLU A 136 10.61 13.25 16.48
N ASN A 137 11.40 12.20 16.48
CA ASN A 137 12.36 11.87 15.42
C ASN A 137 11.76 11.05 14.28
N MET A 138 10.51 10.60 14.37
CA MET A 138 9.87 9.84 13.28
C MET A 138 9.13 10.78 12.31
N SER A 139 9.34 10.55 11.02
CA SER A 139 8.59 11.22 9.97
C SER A 139 7.09 10.89 10.07
N PRO A 140 6.18 11.85 9.85
CA PRO A 140 4.74 11.59 9.76
C PRO A 140 4.38 10.49 8.76
N PHE A 141 5.13 10.39 7.68
CA PHE A 141 4.96 9.37 6.65
C PHE A 141 5.32 7.97 7.18
N GLN A 142 6.40 7.84 7.95
CA GLN A 142 6.76 6.57 8.61
C GLN A 142 5.72 6.14 9.64
N ILE A 143 5.17 7.08 10.40
CA ILE A 143 4.11 6.79 11.38
C ILE A 143 2.85 6.29 10.67
N THR A 144 2.46 6.95 9.57
CA THR A 144 1.33 6.52 8.74
C THR A 144 1.56 5.11 8.17
N GLY A 145 2.77 4.81 7.72
CA GLY A 145 3.17 3.47 7.30
C GLY A 145 3.08 2.46 8.44
N THR A 146 3.64 2.77 9.62
CA THR A 146 3.60 1.91 10.80
C THR A 146 2.17 1.57 11.22
N TYR A 147 1.28 2.56 11.18
CA TYR A 147 -0.15 2.36 11.41
C TYR A 147 -0.76 1.33 10.45
N THR A 148 -0.52 1.46 9.14
CA THR A 148 -1.04 0.51 8.15
C THR A 148 -0.42 -0.88 8.29
N GLY A 149 0.87 -0.94 8.68
CA GLY A 149 1.59 -2.18 8.96
C GLY A 149 1.03 -2.88 10.21
N ALA A 150 0.84 -2.16 11.30
CA ALA A 150 0.26 -2.70 12.54
C ALA A 150 -1.15 -3.26 12.33
N LEU A 151 -1.94 -2.64 11.45
CA LEU A 151 -3.25 -3.14 11.03
C LEU A 151 -3.18 -4.26 9.97
N THR A 152 -1.98 -4.67 9.55
CA THR A 152 -1.76 -5.66 8.48
C THR A 152 -2.54 -5.34 7.20
N SER A 153 -2.71 -4.05 6.90
CA SER A 153 -3.58 -3.58 5.83
C SER A 153 -2.79 -3.20 4.57
N SER A 154 -2.73 -4.10 3.60
CA SER A 154 -2.13 -3.82 2.28
C SER A 154 -2.92 -2.75 1.51
N ALA A 155 -4.24 -2.72 1.64
CA ALA A 155 -5.08 -1.65 1.08
C ALA A 155 -4.80 -0.32 1.78
N GLY A 156 -4.58 -0.36 3.11
CA GLY A 156 -4.16 0.80 3.88
C GLY A 156 -2.79 1.32 3.45
N LEU A 157 -1.81 0.44 3.22
CA LEU A 157 -0.50 0.83 2.67
C LEU A 157 -0.65 1.60 1.35
N ALA A 158 -1.47 1.07 0.47
CA ALA A 158 -1.73 1.66 -0.83
C ALA A 158 -2.35 3.06 -0.72
N ALA A 159 -3.42 3.18 0.06
CA ALA A 159 -4.09 4.46 0.30
C ALA A 159 -3.16 5.47 1.00
N ALA A 160 -2.38 5.02 1.98
CA ALA A 160 -1.41 5.86 2.67
C ALA A 160 -0.30 6.36 1.74
N THR A 161 0.19 5.51 0.82
CA THR A 161 1.20 5.90 -0.17
C THR A 161 0.66 6.96 -1.12
N GLU A 162 -0.57 6.79 -1.63
CA GLU A 162 -1.22 7.76 -2.51
C GLU A 162 -1.51 9.08 -1.78
N SER A 163 -2.07 9.02 -0.58
CA SER A 163 -2.33 10.23 0.23
C SER A 163 -1.05 10.97 0.56
N SER A 164 0.05 10.26 0.87
CA SER A 164 1.34 10.87 1.14
C SER A 164 1.95 11.52 -0.10
N GLU A 165 1.72 10.96 -1.29
CA GLU A 165 2.13 11.60 -2.55
C GLU A 165 1.37 12.90 -2.79
N LEU A 166 0.05 12.89 -2.61
CA LEU A 166 -0.79 14.07 -2.81
C LEU A 166 -0.44 15.17 -1.80
N GLU A 167 -0.35 14.82 -0.53
CA GLU A 167 -0.05 15.77 0.55
C GLU A 167 1.35 16.35 0.41
N SER A 168 2.36 15.54 0.14
CA SER A 168 3.73 16.03 -0.03
C SER A 168 3.88 16.96 -1.25
N LYS A 169 3.18 16.67 -2.35
CA LYS A 169 3.12 17.59 -3.51
C LYS A 169 2.45 18.92 -3.14
N HIS A 170 1.32 18.85 -2.41
CA HIS A 170 0.61 20.04 -1.96
C HIS A 170 1.48 20.90 -1.04
N MET A 171 2.11 20.29 -0.02
CA MET A 171 3.01 21.00 0.88
C MET A 171 4.19 21.61 0.16
N ALA A 172 4.79 20.89 -0.78
CA ALA A 172 5.93 21.37 -1.56
C ALA A 172 5.56 22.55 -2.47
N SER A 173 4.41 22.49 -3.13
CA SER A 173 3.94 23.58 -4.02
C SER A 173 3.56 24.86 -3.25
N HIS A 174 3.22 24.75 -1.96
CA HIS A 174 2.90 25.89 -1.09
C HIS A 174 3.98 26.14 -0.04
N PHE A 175 5.22 25.70 -0.29
CA PHE A 175 6.33 25.75 0.67
C PHE A 175 6.51 27.14 1.29
N ALA A 176 6.43 28.22 0.49
CA ALA A 176 6.62 29.58 0.96
C ALA A 176 5.59 30.00 2.04
N GLU A 177 4.38 29.47 2.01
CA GLU A 177 3.25 29.80 2.87
C GLU A 177 3.24 29.01 4.20
N LEU A 178 4.08 27.96 4.29
CA LEU A 178 4.13 27.10 5.48
C LEU A 178 4.82 27.80 6.66
N ASP A 179 4.51 27.34 7.86
CA ASP A 179 5.21 27.75 9.08
C ASP A 179 6.65 27.19 9.12
N ASP A 180 7.54 27.87 9.84
CA ASP A 180 8.98 27.54 9.88
C ASP A 180 9.24 26.12 10.43
N LYS A 181 8.42 25.62 11.33
CA LYS A 181 8.54 24.26 11.84
C LYS A 181 8.27 23.21 10.74
N THR A 182 7.25 23.45 9.94
CA THR A 182 6.89 22.58 8.82
C THR A 182 7.92 22.68 7.70
N LYS A 183 8.37 23.90 7.34
CA LYS A 183 9.49 24.11 6.42
C LYS A 183 10.74 23.35 6.85
N GLY A 184 11.12 23.48 8.12
CA GLY A 184 12.29 22.79 8.68
C GLY A 184 12.22 21.27 8.55
N LYS A 185 11.03 20.67 8.75
CA LYS A 185 10.83 19.22 8.55
C LYS A 185 10.96 18.78 7.10
N ILE A 186 10.42 19.57 6.15
CA ILE A 186 10.55 19.29 4.72
C ILE A 186 12.01 19.34 4.31
N LEU A 187 12.72 20.41 4.71
CA LEU A 187 14.13 20.59 4.41
C LEU A 187 15.02 19.52 5.05
N SER A 188 14.68 19.05 6.28
CA SER A 188 15.37 17.93 6.90
C SER A 188 15.28 16.67 6.05
N ILE A 189 14.08 16.31 5.57
CA ILE A 189 13.87 15.14 4.73
C ILE A 189 14.67 15.26 3.41
N ILE A 190 14.65 16.44 2.78
CA ILE A 190 15.40 16.68 1.52
C ILE A 190 16.91 16.58 1.78
N ASN A 191 17.41 17.22 2.83
CA ASN A 191 18.83 17.20 3.20
C ASN A 191 19.32 15.78 3.49
N GLU A 192 18.57 15.01 4.28
CA GLU A 192 18.89 13.61 4.60
C GLU A 192 18.96 12.76 3.33
N ALA A 193 18.02 12.96 2.40
CA ALA A 193 18.01 12.24 1.14
C ALA A 193 19.22 12.59 0.28
N LYS A 194 19.53 13.90 0.11
CA LYS A 194 20.70 14.37 -0.65
C LYS A 194 22.02 13.90 -0.02
N GLU A 195 22.13 13.96 1.30
CA GLU A 195 23.32 13.49 2.02
C GLU A 195 23.52 11.99 1.86
N ARG A 196 22.45 11.21 1.96
CA ARG A 196 22.48 9.76 1.74
C ARG A 196 22.91 9.43 0.32
N ASP A 197 22.35 10.10 -0.67
CA ASP A 197 22.64 9.85 -2.09
C ASP A 197 24.08 10.28 -2.44
N ALA A 198 24.58 11.38 -1.88
CA ALA A 198 25.96 11.82 -2.01
C ALA A 198 26.94 10.81 -1.39
N LYS A 199 26.67 10.33 -0.19
CA LYS A 199 27.46 9.27 0.46
C LYS A 199 27.47 7.98 -0.35
N LEU A 200 26.32 7.59 -0.89
CA LEU A 200 26.17 6.37 -1.69
C LEU A 200 27.01 6.44 -2.98
N GLN A 201 27.08 7.63 -3.60
CA GLN A 201 27.83 7.88 -4.84
C GLN A 201 29.27 8.35 -4.63
N ASN A 202 29.75 8.43 -3.38
CA ASN A 202 31.05 9.00 -3.01
C ASN A 202 31.27 10.42 -3.55
N GLN A 203 30.21 11.22 -3.57
CA GLN A 203 30.23 12.62 -3.99
C GLN A 203 30.43 13.55 -2.80
N THR A 204 30.80 14.81 -3.07
CA THR A 204 30.86 15.86 -2.04
C THR A 204 29.48 16.09 -1.45
N LEU A 205 29.43 16.28 -0.12
CA LEU A 205 28.18 16.57 0.56
C LEU A 205 27.59 17.90 0.05
N PRO A 206 26.29 17.93 -0.29
CA PRO A 206 25.64 19.14 -0.74
C PRO A 206 25.54 20.17 0.41
N GLU A 207 25.41 21.44 0.06
CA GLU A 207 25.12 22.49 1.03
C GLU A 207 23.77 22.23 1.71
N LYS A 208 23.75 22.40 3.02
CA LYS A 208 22.56 22.12 3.83
C LYS A 208 21.53 23.24 3.66
N MET A 209 20.33 22.87 3.25
CA MET A 209 19.19 23.77 3.16
C MET A 209 18.62 24.05 4.55
N THR A 210 18.39 25.32 4.88
CA THR A 210 17.78 25.78 6.14
C THR A 210 16.64 26.73 5.85
N VAL A 211 15.79 27.00 6.84
CA VAL A 211 14.66 27.94 6.67
C VAL A 211 15.17 29.34 6.32
N GLU A 212 16.35 29.73 6.81
CA GLU A 212 16.93 31.04 6.59
C GLU A 212 17.51 31.21 5.18
N ASN A 213 18.06 30.12 4.57
CA ASN A 213 18.70 30.16 3.26
C ASN A 213 17.82 29.68 2.11
N THR A 214 16.59 29.16 2.39
CA THR A 214 15.73 28.55 1.40
C THR A 214 14.35 29.17 1.39
N ALA A 215 14.14 30.14 0.48
CA ALA A 215 12.84 30.77 0.29
C ALA A 215 11.85 29.92 -0.50
N SER A 216 12.35 29.10 -1.44
CA SER A 216 11.58 28.17 -2.26
C SER A 216 12.39 26.91 -2.55
N ILE A 217 11.73 25.81 -2.83
CA ILE A 217 12.37 24.54 -3.21
C ILE A 217 12.27 24.31 -4.71
N SER A 218 13.29 23.69 -5.31
CA SER A 218 13.35 23.39 -6.74
C SER A 218 12.42 22.22 -7.12
N GLU A 219 12.12 22.06 -8.41
CA GLU A 219 11.34 20.90 -8.89
C GLU A 219 12.01 19.56 -8.54
N GLU A 220 13.34 19.52 -8.58
CA GLU A 220 14.11 18.34 -8.18
C GLU A 220 13.93 18.05 -6.67
N ASP A 221 13.97 19.06 -5.82
CA ASP A 221 13.74 18.94 -4.38
C ASP A 221 12.32 18.51 -4.06
N ILE A 222 11.33 18.99 -4.82
CA ILE A 222 9.95 18.53 -4.73
C ILE A 222 9.86 17.03 -5.05
N GLU A 223 10.51 16.57 -6.11
CA GLU A 223 10.51 15.14 -6.47
C GLU A 223 11.20 14.29 -5.40
N ILE A 224 12.31 14.76 -4.84
CA ILE A 224 13.00 14.13 -3.72
C ILE A 224 12.06 14.02 -2.53
N PHE A 225 11.43 15.10 -2.10
CA PHE A 225 10.53 15.12 -0.95
C PHE A 225 9.34 14.17 -1.13
N VAL A 226 8.69 14.20 -2.29
CA VAL A 226 7.57 13.30 -2.63
C VAL A 226 8.01 11.84 -2.61
N THR A 227 9.19 11.55 -3.15
CA THR A 227 9.74 10.19 -3.18
C THR A 227 10.06 9.69 -1.77
N GLU A 228 10.64 10.53 -0.92
CA GLU A 228 10.93 10.20 0.48
C GLU A 228 9.66 10.06 1.32
N ALA A 229 8.63 10.86 1.09
CA ALA A 229 7.33 10.72 1.74
C ALA A 229 6.72 9.33 1.47
N LYS A 230 6.69 8.91 0.22
CA LYS A 230 6.21 7.57 -0.17
C LYS A 230 7.07 6.45 0.39
N ALA A 231 8.39 6.62 0.33
CA ALA A 231 9.34 5.67 0.90
C ALA A 231 9.14 5.54 2.42
N GLY A 232 8.92 6.64 3.13
CA GLY A 232 8.64 6.67 4.56
C GLY A 232 7.43 5.81 4.92
N VAL A 233 6.34 5.88 4.14
CA VAL A 233 5.17 5.00 4.33
C VAL A 233 5.56 3.53 4.16
N GLY A 234 6.33 3.19 3.12
CA GLY A 234 6.80 1.82 2.86
C GLY A 234 7.68 1.29 4.00
N VAL A 235 8.62 2.13 4.49
CA VAL A 235 9.50 1.83 5.63
C VAL A 235 8.67 1.54 6.88
N GLY A 236 7.79 2.47 7.27
CA GLY A 236 6.94 2.32 8.44
C GLY A 236 6.07 1.06 8.38
N HIS A 237 5.45 0.80 7.23
CA HIS A 237 4.66 -0.41 7.01
C HIS A 237 5.48 -1.69 7.20
N SER A 238 6.68 -1.74 6.61
CA SER A 238 7.56 -2.91 6.69
C SER A 238 8.04 -3.19 8.10
N ILE A 239 8.21 -2.16 8.92
CA ILE A 239 8.55 -2.29 10.34
C ILE A 239 7.32 -2.72 11.15
N GLY A 240 6.16 -2.08 10.94
CA GLY A 240 4.95 -2.34 11.72
C GLY A 240 4.30 -3.69 11.43
N TYR A 241 4.40 -4.19 10.19
CA TYR A 241 3.70 -5.38 9.72
C TYR A 241 4.01 -6.66 10.50
N PRO A 242 5.27 -7.04 10.78
CA PRO A 242 5.58 -8.25 11.55
C PRO A 242 4.95 -8.24 12.94
N PHE A 243 4.95 -7.08 13.60
CA PHE A 243 4.32 -6.91 14.90
C PHE A 243 2.80 -7.00 14.81
N GLY A 244 2.19 -6.36 13.79
CA GLY A 244 0.75 -6.47 13.52
C GLY A 244 0.31 -7.93 13.36
N VAL A 245 1.03 -8.72 12.55
CA VAL A 245 0.77 -10.15 12.37
C VAL A 245 0.95 -10.92 13.68
N LEU A 246 2.01 -10.64 14.44
CA LEU A 246 2.23 -11.29 15.73
C LEU A 246 1.06 -11.05 16.68
N PHE A 247 0.64 -9.80 16.85
CA PHE A 247 -0.49 -9.45 17.71
C PHE A 247 -1.82 -10.03 17.23
N LEU A 248 -2.03 -10.10 15.91
CA LEU A 248 -3.20 -10.76 15.33
C LEU A 248 -3.24 -12.26 15.69
N ILE A 249 -2.11 -12.96 15.54
CA ILE A 249 -2.00 -14.37 15.91
C ILE A 249 -2.26 -14.57 17.43
N LEU A 250 -1.67 -13.70 18.25
CA LEU A 250 -1.92 -13.73 19.70
C LEU A 250 -3.42 -13.49 19.98
N GLY A 251 -4.03 -12.47 19.35
CA GLY A 251 -5.45 -12.18 19.48
C GLY A 251 -6.34 -13.38 19.14
N VAL A 252 -6.14 -13.98 17.96
CA VAL A 252 -6.92 -15.14 17.50
C VAL A 252 -6.79 -16.34 18.46
N ASN A 253 -5.64 -16.51 19.12
CA ASN A 253 -5.43 -17.63 20.03
C ASN A 253 -5.88 -17.34 21.48
N PHE A 254 -5.79 -16.10 21.94
CA PHE A 254 -6.07 -15.73 23.34
C PHE A 254 -7.51 -15.24 23.55
N ILE A 255 -8.08 -14.47 22.61
CA ILE A 255 -9.45 -13.95 22.73
C ILE A 255 -10.48 -15.06 22.97
N PRO A 256 -10.50 -16.19 22.20
CA PRO A 256 -11.43 -17.28 22.47
C PRO A 256 -11.28 -17.87 23.87
N LYS A 257 -10.03 -17.95 24.38
CA LYS A 257 -9.77 -18.47 25.72
C LYS A 257 -10.24 -17.52 26.82
N ILE A 258 -10.01 -16.22 26.65
CA ILE A 258 -10.44 -15.17 27.58
C ILE A 258 -11.97 -15.14 27.68
N PHE A 259 -12.64 -15.17 26.54
CA PHE A 259 -14.11 -15.12 26.45
C PHE A 259 -14.79 -16.52 26.51
N ARG A 260 -14.02 -17.59 26.65
CA ARG A 260 -14.47 -18.96 26.81
C ARG A 260 -15.43 -19.43 25.71
N PHE A 261 -15.16 -19.13 24.45
CA PHE A 261 -15.92 -19.63 23.31
C PHE A 261 -15.05 -20.45 22.35
N ASN A 262 -15.72 -21.37 21.59
CA ASN A 262 -15.04 -22.17 20.56
C ASN A 262 -15.25 -21.53 19.18
N PRO A 263 -14.18 -21.04 18.51
CA PRO A 263 -14.30 -20.38 17.20
C PRO A 263 -14.92 -21.27 16.11
N GLU A 264 -14.65 -22.58 16.12
CA GLU A 264 -15.18 -23.49 15.10
C GLU A 264 -16.70 -23.72 15.28
N GLU A 265 -17.17 -23.80 16.53
CA GLU A 265 -18.60 -23.90 16.82
C GLU A 265 -19.35 -22.62 16.46
N GLU A 266 -18.79 -21.45 16.78
CA GLU A 266 -19.39 -20.15 16.43
C GLU A 266 -19.42 -19.95 14.91
N LYS A 267 -18.37 -20.35 14.20
CA LYS A 267 -18.33 -20.34 12.74
C LYS A 267 -19.41 -21.25 12.13
N LYS A 268 -19.59 -22.46 12.68
CA LYS A 268 -20.62 -23.38 12.23
C LYS A 268 -22.02 -22.80 12.46
N LYS A 269 -22.30 -22.28 13.65
CA LYS A 269 -23.58 -21.60 13.98
C LYS A 269 -23.86 -20.44 13.01
N TYR A 270 -22.83 -19.61 12.70
CA TYR A 270 -22.98 -18.53 11.76
C TYR A 270 -23.38 -18.99 10.36
N PHE A 271 -22.74 -20.05 9.83
CA PHE A 271 -23.11 -20.57 8.50
C PHE A 271 -24.48 -21.23 8.47
N GLU A 272 -24.86 -21.96 9.53
CA GLU A 272 -26.18 -22.56 9.67
C GLU A 272 -27.27 -21.46 9.73
N GLN A 273 -27.03 -20.41 10.52
CA GLN A 273 -27.95 -19.30 10.62
C GLN A 273 -28.07 -18.52 9.32
N LYS A 274 -26.95 -18.26 8.65
CA LYS A 274 -26.96 -17.62 7.32
C LYS A 274 -27.78 -18.41 6.32
N LYS A 275 -27.66 -19.74 6.32
CA LYS A 275 -28.44 -20.60 5.44
C LYS A 275 -29.93 -20.50 5.72
N MET A 276 -30.33 -20.62 6.98
CA MET A 276 -31.75 -20.51 7.42
C MET A 276 -32.33 -19.12 7.07
N ASP A 277 -31.60 -18.05 7.36
CA ASP A 277 -32.03 -16.68 7.05
C ASP A 277 -32.24 -16.45 5.55
N LEU A 278 -31.37 -17.00 4.71
CA LEU A 278 -31.49 -16.90 3.26
C LEU A 278 -32.63 -17.75 2.67
N GLU A 279 -32.99 -18.84 3.35
CA GLU A 279 -34.15 -19.68 2.99
C GLU A 279 -35.47 -19.01 3.42
N GLN A 280 -35.52 -18.34 4.58
CA GLN A 280 -36.70 -17.65 5.09
C GLN A 280 -36.96 -16.30 4.40
N ASP A 281 -35.94 -15.55 4.09
CA ASP A 281 -36.06 -14.24 3.46
C ASP A 281 -35.25 -14.17 2.15
N SER A 282 -35.93 -14.47 1.06
CA SER A 282 -35.33 -14.39 -0.29
C SER A 282 -34.86 -12.98 -0.65
N THR A 283 -35.30 -11.95 0.07
CA THR A 283 -34.84 -10.57 -0.15
C THR A 283 -33.42 -10.35 0.36
N LEU A 284 -32.98 -11.12 1.34
CA LEU A 284 -31.60 -11.09 1.87
C LEU A 284 -30.61 -11.77 0.91
N SER A 285 -31.12 -12.63 0.04
CA SER A 285 -30.29 -13.27 -0.98
C SER A 285 -29.97 -12.26 -2.09
N SER A 286 -28.69 -11.98 -2.23
CA SER A 286 -28.19 -11.31 -3.43
C SER A 286 -28.13 -12.26 -4.64
N ASN A 287 -28.58 -13.51 -4.50
CA ASN A 287 -28.43 -14.60 -5.47
C ASN A 287 -29.36 -14.51 -6.70
N LYS A 288 -30.19 -13.46 -6.80
CA LYS A 288 -31.04 -13.28 -8.00
C LYS A 288 -30.25 -12.91 -9.29
N ILE A 289 -28.99 -12.46 -9.11
CA ILE A 289 -28.15 -12.09 -10.25
C ILE A 289 -27.11 -13.20 -10.43
N PRO A 290 -27.14 -13.95 -11.55
CA PRO A 290 -26.18 -15.03 -11.78
C PRO A 290 -24.77 -14.50 -11.87
N GLU A 291 -23.82 -15.22 -11.26
CA GLU A 291 -22.40 -14.94 -11.41
C GLU A 291 -21.92 -15.37 -12.78
N VAL A 292 -21.13 -14.52 -13.43
CA VAL A 292 -20.41 -14.86 -14.65
C VAL A 292 -18.94 -15.17 -14.31
N LYS A 293 -18.25 -15.97 -15.14
CA LYS A 293 -16.84 -16.29 -14.90
C LYS A 293 -16.00 -15.01 -14.78
N MET A 294 -16.11 -14.13 -15.77
CA MET A 294 -15.46 -12.82 -15.83
C MET A 294 -16.18 -11.95 -16.85
N ASP A 295 -16.43 -10.70 -16.52
CA ASP A 295 -16.88 -9.66 -17.44
C ASP A 295 -15.82 -8.56 -17.45
N PHE A 296 -14.97 -8.57 -18.48
CA PHE A 296 -13.89 -7.58 -18.62
C PHE A 296 -14.43 -6.17 -18.84
N VAL A 297 -15.60 -6.02 -19.48
CA VAL A 297 -16.24 -4.71 -19.67
C VAL A 297 -16.69 -4.17 -18.33
N GLY A 298 -17.41 -4.97 -17.53
CA GLY A 298 -17.84 -4.59 -16.19
C GLY A 298 -16.67 -4.26 -15.27
N PHE A 299 -15.61 -5.07 -15.31
CA PHE A 299 -14.41 -4.81 -14.53
C PHE A 299 -13.72 -3.49 -14.93
N SER A 300 -13.55 -3.25 -16.22
CA SER A 300 -12.92 -2.02 -16.75
C SER A 300 -13.75 -0.78 -16.45
N ILE A 301 -15.08 -0.87 -16.53
CA ILE A 301 -15.97 0.23 -16.15
C ILE A 301 -15.83 0.54 -14.65
N ALA A 302 -15.78 -0.48 -13.79
CA ALA A 302 -15.57 -0.27 -12.35
C ALA A 302 -14.24 0.43 -12.06
N ALA A 303 -13.17 0.04 -12.74
CA ALA A 303 -11.86 0.68 -12.62
C ALA A 303 -11.88 2.14 -13.13
N PHE A 304 -12.44 2.37 -14.31
CA PHE A 304 -12.53 3.70 -14.92
C PHE A 304 -13.36 4.67 -14.08
N LEU A 305 -14.57 4.27 -13.71
CA LEU A 305 -15.44 5.12 -12.88
C LEU A 305 -14.86 5.33 -11.48
N GLY A 306 -14.16 4.33 -10.94
CA GLY A 306 -13.44 4.45 -9.68
C GLY A 306 -12.33 5.48 -9.76
N TYR A 307 -11.51 5.42 -10.80
CA TYR A 307 -10.45 6.42 -11.05
C TYR A 307 -11.06 7.82 -11.23
N LEU A 308 -12.13 7.94 -12.00
CA LEU A 308 -12.84 9.20 -12.23
C LEU A 308 -13.36 9.79 -10.91
N LEU A 309 -14.05 8.99 -10.08
CA LEU A 309 -14.55 9.43 -8.77
C LEU A 309 -13.41 9.87 -7.86
N GLY A 310 -12.32 9.09 -7.84
CA GLY A 310 -11.16 9.40 -7.03
C GLY A 310 -10.41 10.66 -7.43
N SER A 311 -10.51 11.06 -8.70
CA SER A 311 -9.88 12.27 -9.23
C SER A 311 -10.66 13.56 -8.94
N ILE A 312 -11.89 13.44 -8.42
CA ILE A 312 -12.72 14.61 -8.08
C ILE A 312 -12.11 15.28 -6.85
N LYS A 313 -11.74 16.54 -7.00
CA LYS A 313 -11.27 17.39 -5.93
C LYS A 313 -12.42 18.23 -5.38
N ILE A 314 -12.59 18.22 -4.07
CA ILE A 314 -13.60 18.98 -3.35
C ILE A 314 -12.87 20.02 -2.53
N ALA A 315 -13.11 21.30 -2.83
CA ALA A 315 -12.57 22.41 -2.05
C ALA A 315 -13.23 22.45 -0.66
N MET A 316 -12.43 22.31 0.40
CA MET A 316 -12.89 22.33 1.79
C MET A 316 -12.56 23.67 2.50
N GLY A 317 -12.38 24.73 1.75
CA GLY A 317 -12.06 26.05 2.27
C GLY A 317 -10.71 26.08 2.98
N PRO A 318 -10.66 26.47 4.28
CA PRO A 318 -9.39 26.52 5.03
C PRO A 318 -8.68 25.18 5.19
N LEU A 319 -9.36 24.06 4.93
CA LEU A 319 -8.80 22.70 5.03
C LEU A 319 -8.19 22.24 3.70
N GLY A 320 -8.13 23.11 2.68
CA GLY A 320 -7.54 22.79 1.38
C GLY A 320 -8.47 22.02 0.45
N GLU A 321 -7.89 21.23 -0.45
CA GLU A 321 -8.63 20.37 -1.37
C GLU A 321 -8.63 18.93 -0.84
N PHE A 322 -9.79 18.31 -0.83
CA PHE A 322 -9.94 16.88 -0.50
C PHE A 322 -10.24 16.08 -1.77
N SER A 323 -9.57 14.95 -1.95
CA SER A 323 -9.95 13.94 -2.92
C SER A 323 -9.93 12.56 -2.28
N LEU A 324 -10.75 11.65 -2.80
CA LEU A 324 -10.72 10.25 -2.36
C LEU A 324 -9.46 9.50 -2.82
N GLY A 325 -8.76 10.07 -3.78
CA GLY A 325 -7.69 9.39 -4.51
C GLY A 325 -8.20 8.24 -5.38
N SER A 326 -7.36 7.78 -6.29
CA SER A 326 -7.74 6.73 -7.25
C SER A 326 -8.17 5.43 -6.56
N ILE A 327 -7.56 5.11 -5.43
CA ILE A 327 -7.83 3.92 -4.62
C ILE A 327 -9.15 4.03 -3.87
N GLY A 328 -9.40 5.17 -3.21
CA GLY A 328 -10.65 5.42 -2.50
C GLY A 328 -11.85 5.43 -3.43
N GLY A 329 -11.72 6.08 -4.60
CA GLY A 329 -12.75 6.06 -5.63
C GLY A 329 -13.01 4.65 -6.17
N ALA A 330 -11.95 3.87 -6.45
CA ALA A 330 -12.05 2.52 -6.98
C ALA A 330 -12.77 1.55 -6.02
N ILE A 331 -12.47 1.59 -4.72
CA ILE A 331 -13.14 0.72 -3.76
C ILE A 331 -14.62 1.05 -3.63
N ILE A 332 -14.97 2.34 -3.55
CA ILE A 332 -16.37 2.79 -3.41
C ILE A 332 -17.18 2.39 -4.65
N VAL A 333 -16.70 2.72 -5.85
CA VAL A 333 -17.41 2.38 -7.09
C VAL A 333 -17.55 0.87 -7.25
N SER A 334 -16.51 0.12 -6.97
CA SER A 334 -16.53 -1.35 -7.08
C SER A 334 -17.51 -1.99 -6.10
N LEU A 335 -17.60 -1.46 -4.86
CA LEU A 335 -18.60 -1.89 -3.89
C LEU A 335 -20.02 -1.59 -4.38
N ILE A 336 -20.28 -0.39 -4.90
CA ILE A 336 -21.61 0.01 -5.41
C ILE A 336 -22.00 -0.85 -6.61
N LEU A 337 -21.13 -0.96 -7.62
CA LEU A 337 -21.42 -1.73 -8.82
C LEU A 337 -21.57 -3.23 -8.53
N GLY A 338 -20.70 -3.78 -7.68
CA GLY A 338 -20.80 -5.17 -7.23
C GLY A 338 -22.08 -5.44 -6.42
N PHE A 339 -22.55 -4.46 -5.63
CA PHE A 339 -23.84 -4.53 -4.93
C PHE A 339 -25.02 -4.50 -5.91
N ILE A 340 -25.01 -3.59 -6.91
CA ILE A 340 -25.99 -3.55 -8.00
C ILE A 340 -25.96 -4.86 -8.78
N GLY A 341 -24.77 -5.39 -9.07
CA GLY A 341 -24.50 -6.69 -9.64
C GLY A 341 -24.65 -6.78 -11.15
N LYS A 342 -25.58 -6.04 -11.79
CA LYS A 342 -25.79 -6.03 -13.27
C LYS A 342 -26.46 -4.75 -13.71
N ILE A 343 -25.99 -4.19 -14.82
CA ILE A 343 -26.62 -3.04 -15.49
C ILE A 343 -26.72 -3.39 -16.99
N GLY A 344 -27.94 -3.54 -17.48
CA GLY A 344 -28.17 -3.99 -18.86
C GLY A 344 -27.56 -5.37 -19.14
N THR A 345 -26.59 -5.44 -20.04
CA THR A 345 -25.84 -6.68 -20.38
C THR A 345 -24.55 -6.82 -19.61
N ILE A 346 -24.12 -5.79 -18.88
CA ILE A 346 -22.84 -5.73 -18.17
C ILE A 346 -22.99 -6.32 -16.78
N HIS A 347 -22.11 -7.25 -16.41
CA HIS A 347 -22.14 -7.94 -15.12
C HIS A 347 -20.99 -7.44 -14.23
N PHE A 348 -21.33 -7.13 -12.96
CA PHE A 348 -20.39 -6.77 -11.90
C PHE A 348 -20.27 -7.88 -10.84
N ARG A 349 -21.03 -8.98 -10.98
CA ARG A 349 -20.91 -10.19 -10.18
C ARG A 349 -20.16 -11.25 -10.96
N MET A 350 -18.91 -11.39 -10.62
CA MET A 350 -17.99 -12.32 -11.26
C MET A 350 -17.60 -13.42 -10.27
N ASP A 351 -17.16 -14.55 -10.79
CA ASP A 351 -16.77 -15.71 -9.99
C ASP A 351 -15.74 -15.34 -8.90
N SER A 352 -16.02 -15.78 -7.67
CA SER A 352 -15.20 -15.44 -6.49
C SER A 352 -13.78 -15.98 -6.57
N ILE A 353 -13.59 -17.14 -7.24
CA ILE A 353 -12.27 -17.76 -7.38
C ILE A 353 -11.43 -16.95 -8.38
N VAL A 354 -12.05 -16.55 -9.50
CA VAL A 354 -11.37 -15.76 -10.55
C VAL A 354 -10.97 -14.39 -10.00
N LEU A 355 -11.91 -13.65 -9.39
CA LEU A 355 -11.62 -12.36 -8.77
C LEU A 355 -10.57 -12.49 -7.66
N GLY A 356 -10.69 -13.53 -6.82
CA GLY A 356 -9.75 -13.78 -5.72
C GLY A 356 -8.33 -14.03 -6.21
N LYS A 357 -8.14 -14.87 -7.24
CA LYS A 357 -6.83 -15.15 -7.83
C LYS A 357 -6.24 -13.89 -8.49
N MET A 358 -7.03 -13.17 -9.27
CA MET A 358 -6.60 -11.93 -9.91
C MET A 358 -6.18 -10.88 -8.88
N ARG A 359 -7.02 -10.63 -7.88
CA ARG A 359 -6.71 -9.74 -6.75
C ARG A 359 -5.38 -10.11 -6.09
N THR A 360 -5.21 -11.39 -5.75
CA THR A 360 -4.01 -11.89 -5.08
C THR A 360 -2.77 -11.72 -5.95
N TYR A 361 -2.86 -12.02 -7.24
CA TYR A 361 -1.75 -11.86 -8.17
C TYR A 361 -1.28 -10.40 -8.28
N PHE A 362 -2.22 -9.47 -8.49
CA PHE A 362 -1.88 -8.05 -8.63
C PHE A 362 -1.44 -7.41 -7.31
N LEU A 363 -1.93 -7.89 -6.17
CA LEU A 363 -1.36 -7.52 -4.87
C LEU A 363 0.11 -7.97 -4.76
N SER A 364 0.44 -9.19 -5.23
CA SER A 364 1.82 -9.69 -5.26
C SER A 364 2.73 -8.80 -6.12
N VAL A 365 2.24 -8.36 -7.30
CA VAL A 365 2.96 -7.41 -8.17
C VAL A 365 3.23 -6.10 -7.43
N PHE A 366 2.21 -5.52 -6.81
CA PHE A 366 2.33 -4.26 -6.06
C PHE A 366 3.32 -4.38 -4.89
N LEU A 367 3.21 -5.43 -4.08
CA LEU A 367 4.08 -5.64 -2.93
C LEU A 367 5.53 -5.90 -3.35
N ALA A 368 5.76 -6.69 -4.41
CA ALA A 368 7.09 -6.92 -4.96
C ALA A 368 7.72 -5.61 -5.47
N GLY A 369 6.97 -4.82 -6.22
CA GLY A 369 7.43 -3.52 -6.71
C GLY A 369 7.72 -2.53 -5.59
N THR A 370 6.88 -2.48 -4.56
CA THR A 370 7.09 -1.67 -3.35
C THR A 370 8.38 -2.09 -2.64
N GLY A 371 8.59 -3.40 -2.46
CA GLY A 371 9.81 -3.92 -1.85
C GLY A 371 11.06 -3.55 -2.65
N LEU A 372 11.04 -3.75 -3.96
CA LEU A 372 12.15 -3.39 -4.85
C LEU A 372 12.48 -1.88 -4.77
N ASN A 373 11.48 -1.02 -4.94
CA ASN A 373 11.69 0.43 -4.99
C ASN A 373 12.19 1.02 -3.66
N TYR A 374 11.80 0.45 -2.52
CA TYR A 374 12.12 1.00 -1.20
C TYR A 374 13.14 0.17 -0.41
N GLY A 375 13.64 -0.95 -0.96
CA GLY A 375 14.47 -1.90 -0.23
C GLY A 375 15.71 -1.27 0.41
N TYR A 376 16.43 -0.41 -0.32
CA TYR A 376 17.61 0.26 0.22
C TYR A 376 17.27 1.15 1.42
N ARG A 377 16.23 1.98 1.29
CA ARG A 377 15.79 2.91 2.35
C ARG A 377 15.29 2.19 3.59
N VAL A 378 14.58 1.08 3.42
CA VAL A 378 14.07 0.28 4.56
C VAL A 378 15.23 -0.35 5.33
N VAL A 379 16.19 -0.97 4.63
CA VAL A 379 17.32 -1.63 5.30
C VAL A 379 18.18 -0.60 6.01
N GLU A 380 18.44 0.55 5.38
CA GLU A 380 19.20 1.64 6.00
C GLU A 380 18.51 2.18 7.26
N ALA A 381 17.19 2.38 7.20
CA ALA A 381 16.41 2.82 8.36
C ALA A 381 16.45 1.81 9.52
N VAL A 382 16.43 0.50 9.22
CA VAL A 382 16.43 -0.56 10.27
C VAL A 382 17.83 -0.82 10.82
N THR A 383 18.88 -0.70 10.01
CA THR A 383 20.25 -1.09 10.42
C THR A 383 21.02 -0.02 11.16
N GLY A 384 20.47 1.15 11.40
CA GLY A 384 21.03 2.07 12.37
C GLY A 384 21.44 3.45 11.92
N ASN A 385 21.22 3.83 10.65
CA ASN A 385 21.39 5.25 10.27
C ASN A 385 20.07 6.03 10.26
N GLY A 386 18.94 5.37 10.52
CA GLY A 386 17.60 5.94 10.50
C GLY A 386 16.75 5.72 11.76
N ILE A 387 17.32 5.14 12.82
CA ILE A 387 16.63 4.90 14.11
C ILE A 387 17.16 5.83 15.22
N MET A 388 17.98 6.80 14.89
CA MET A 388 18.33 7.85 15.85
C MET A 388 17.48 9.09 15.64
#